data_1d5cd9bab4090a90af8f1828ff8aaa8a
#
_entry.id   1d5cd9bab4090a90af8f1828ff8aaa8a
#
_cell.length_a   1.000
_cell.length_b   1.000
_cell.length_c   1.000
_cell.angle_alpha   90.00
_cell.angle_beta   90.00
_cell.angle_gamma   90.00
#
_symmetry.space_group_name_H-M   'P 1'
#
loop_
_entity.id
_entity.type
_entity.pdbx_description
1 polymer ?
#
loop_
_entity_poly.entity_id
_entity_poly.type
_entity_poly.pdbx_seq_one_letter_code
_entity_poly.pdbx_strand_id
1 'polypeptide(L)'
;MQNGIFYPNLGTRKQVAMNKVLIIEDDIQIVELLKIHLADLSCEIMNAGNGKEALDLVSKNQFDLLILDLMLPGMNGMEICRRIRMAGNTTPIIILSAKSEEIDKVLGLETGADDYLTKPFSVREFIARVKVVFRRKEDSREEVNRLNRQQVKFGELEIDVDKRKVTLNNFRVELSPKEFELLSLLAANPGKSYSRKRLLNLVWGYDFDGYEHTVNSHINRLRGKIETDISHPKYILTTWGIGYRFNEEL
;
A
#
# COMPACT_ATOMS: atom_id res chain seq x y z
N MET A 1 39.69 42.92 27.44
CA MET A 1 39.65 41.88 26.40
C MET A 1 38.75 40.77 26.94
N GLN A 2 37.50 40.72 26.52
CA GLN A 2 36.54 39.67 26.90
C GLN A 2 36.39 38.71 25.73
N ASN A 3 36.84 37.47 25.91
CA ASN A 3 36.68 36.39 24.93
C ASN A 3 35.24 35.86 25.06
N GLY A 4 34.38 36.21 24.08
CA GLY A 4 33.07 35.60 23.92
C GLY A 4 33.21 34.24 23.28
N ILE A 5 32.85 33.17 24.00
CA ILE A 5 32.75 31.81 23.49
C ILE A 5 31.46 31.71 22.68
N PHE A 6 31.61 31.53 21.37
CA PHE A 6 30.49 31.33 20.43
C PHE A 6 30.05 29.86 20.51
N TYR A 7 28.88 29.58 21.08
CA TYR A 7 28.25 28.27 21.00
C TYR A 7 27.52 28.13 19.65
N PRO A 8 27.87 27.16 18.82
CA PRO A 8 27.12 26.97 17.58
C PRO A 8 25.71 26.47 17.92
N ASN A 9 24.72 27.10 17.30
CA ASN A 9 23.32 26.77 17.35
C ASN A 9 23.11 25.26 17.13
N LEU A 10 22.54 24.59 18.14
CA LEU A 10 22.03 23.23 18.05
C LEU A 10 20.89 23.25 17.03
N GLY A 11 21.16 22.60 15.88
CA GLY A 11 20.26 22.52 14.75
C GLY A 11 18.85 22.10 15.20
N THR A 12 17.86 22.78 14.61
CA THR A 12 16.45 22.43 14.71
C THR A 12 16.26 20.93 14.47
N ARG A 13 15.87 20.20 15.52
CA ARG A 13 15.39 18.82 15.39
C ARG A 13 14.30 18.81 14.34
N LYS A 14 14.56 18.24 13.16
CA LYS A 14 13.52 17.90 12.18
C LYS A 14 12.44 17.16 12.96
N GLN A 15 11.28 17.75 13.05
CA GLN A 15 10.10 17.11 13.62
C GLN A 15 9.76 15.95 12.69
N VAL A 16 10.16 14.75 13.06
CA VAL A 16 9.84 13.52 12.31
C VAL A 16 8.33 13.38 12.41
N ALA A 17 7.65 13.55 11.31
CA ALA A 17 6.19 13.38 11.27
C ALA A 17 5.87 11.94 11.67
N MET A 18 5.13 11.76 12.77
CA MET A 18 4.71 10.45 13.25
C MET A 18 3.74 9.82 12.24
N ASN A 19 3.91 8.52 11.98
CA ASN A 19 2.97 7.79 11.14
C ASN A 19 1.66 7.57 11.90
N LYS A 20 0.52 7.83 11.24
CA LYS A 20 -0.81 7.62 11.82
C LYS A 20 -1.36 6.25 11.43
N VAL A 21 -1.68 5.44 12.43
CA VAL A 21 -2.19 4.08 12.24
C VAL A 21 -3.58 3.97 12.84
N LEU A 22 -4.53 3.42 12.08
CA LEU A 22 -5.83 3.03 12.60
C LEU A 22 -5.87 1.51 12.77
N ILE A 23 -6.13 1.04 13.98
CA ILE A 23 -6.40 -0.36 14.30
C ILE A 23 -7.91 -0.54 14.31
N ILE A 24 -8.42 -1.46 13.49
CA ILE A 24 -9.84 -1.80 13.37
C ILE A 24 -9.98 -3.24 13.88
N GLU A 25 -10.25 -3.37 15.17
CA GLU A 25 -10.20 -4.64 15.92
C GLU A 25 -11.06 -4.48 17.17
N ASP A 26 -11.88 -5.48 17.49
CA ASP A 26 -12.75 -5.48 18.67
C ASP A 26 -12.12 -6.19 19.88
N ASP A 27 -11.14 -7.07 19.65
CA ASP A 27 -10.38 -7.71 20.72
C ASP A 27 -9.38 -6.74 21.35
N ILE A 28 -9.68 -6.29 22.57
CA ILE A 28 -8.86 -5.36 23.32
C ILE A 28 -7.44 -5.87 23.58
N GLN A 29 -7.24 -7.19 23.73
CA GLN A 29 -5.92 -7.77 23.98
C GLN A 29 -5.04 -7.67 22.72
N ILE A 30 -5.63 -7.88 21.56
CA ILE A 30 -4.94 -7.70 20.27
C ILE A 30 -4.64 -6.22 20.05
N VAL A 31 -5.60 -5.32 20.31
CA VAL A 31 -5.38 -3.86 20.21
C VAL A 31 -4.20 -3.41 21.07
N GLU A 32 -4.15 -3.82 22.33
CA GLU A 32 -3.06 -3.43 23.24
C GLU A 32 -1.71 -4.04 22.81
N LEU A 33 -1.69 -5.29 22.35
CA LEU A 33 -0.49 -5.90 21.78
C LEU A 33 0.05 -5.08 20.59
N LEU A 34 -0.83 -4.72 19.66
CA LEU A 34 -0.45 -3.93 18.48
C LEU A 34 0.02 -2.53 18.86
N LYS A 35 -0.65 -1.86 19.82
CA LYS A 35 -0.27 -0.53 20.31
C LYS A 35 1.14 -0.51 20.86
N ILE A 36 1.51 -1.48 21.72
CA ILE A 36 2.86 -1.58 22.29
C ILE A 36 3.91 -1.57 21.18
N HIS A 37 3.75 -2.42 20.17
CA HIS A 37 4.76 -2.57 19.14
C HIS A 37 4.76 -1.45 18.09
N LEU A 38 3.62 -0.82 17.84
CA LEU A 38 3.54 0.36 16.98
C LEU A 38 4.08 1.61 17.65
N ALA A 39 3.97 1.71 19.00
CA ALA A 39 4.59 2.79 19.77
C ALA A 39 6.13 2.77 19.64
N ASP A 40 6.75 1.58 19.60
CA ASP A 40 8.19 1.42 19.33
C ASP A 40 8.61 1.96 17.95
N LEU A 41 7.65 2.07 17.02
CA LEU A 41 7.84 2.66 15.69
C LEU A 41 7.45 4.14 15.64
N SER A 42 7.23 4.78 16.78
CA SER A 42 6.83 6.20 16.90
C SER A 42 5.55 6.51 16.11
N CYS A 43 4.53 5.64 16.20
CA CYS A 43 3.25 5.84 15.55
C CYS A 43 2.25 6.56 16.46
N GLU A 44 1.43 7.45 15.87
CA GLU A 44 0.18 7.93 16.46
C GLU A 44 -0.92 6.91 16.15
N ILE A 45 -1.57 6.37 17.19
CA ILE A 45 -2.47 5.22 17.05
C ILE A 45 -3.88 5.61 17.43
N MET A 46 -4.83 5.33 16.54
CA MET A 46 -6.26 5.35 16.84
C MET A 46 -6.82 3.92 16.71
N ASN A 47 -7.92 3.63 17.39
CA ASN A 47 -8.60 2.35 17.24
C ASN A 47 -10.11 2.52 17.05
N ALA A 48 -10.71 1.57 16.35
CA ALA A 48 -12.14 1.41 16.15
C ALA A 48 -12.52 -0.04 16.47
N GLY A 49 -13.52 -0.25 17.31
CA GLY A 49 -14.00 -1.57 17.69
C GLY A 49 -15.10 -2.14 16.75
N ASN A 50 -15.49 -1.39 15.73
CA ASN A 50 -16.53 -1.81 14.79
C ASN A 50 -16.41 -1.07 13.46
N GLY A 51 -17.09 -1.60 12.43
CA GLY A 51 -16.98 -1.08 11.06
C GLY A 51 -17.56 0.31 10.86
N LYS A 52 -18.61 0.70 11.61
CA LYS A 52 -19.21 2.03 11.49
C LYS A 52 -18.25 3.11 11.98
N GLU A 53 -17.65 2.89 13.14
CA GLU A 53 -16.63 3.76 13.73
C GLU A 53 -15.41 3.86 12.83
N ALA A 54 -14.95 2.71 12.30
CA ALA A 54 -13.80 2.67 11.37
C ALA A 54 -14.03 3.53 10.13
N LEU A 55 -15.19 3.40 9.46
CA LEU A 55 -15.52 4.18 8.27
C LEU A 55 -15.66 5.68 8.59
N ASP A 56 -16.21 6.04 9.75
CA ASP A 56 -16.30 7.43 10.21
C ASP A 56 -14.91 8.02 10.44
N LEU A 57 -14.01 7.30 11.14
CA LEU A 57 -12.63 7.74 11.37
C LEU A 57 -11.85 7.90 10.06
N VAL A 58 -11.96 6.95 9.13
CA VAL A 58 -11.28 7.01 7.83
C VAL A 58 -11.78 8.17 6.97
N SER A 59 -13.05 8.54 7.09
CA SER A 59 -13.61 9.67 6.36
C SER A 59 -13.13 11.04 6.87
N LYS A 60 -12.81 11.14 8.17
CA LYS A 60 -12.43 12.40 8.84
C LYS A 60 -10.93 12.59 9.00
N ASN A 61 -10.15 11.54 8.89
CA ASN A 61 -8.72 11.55 9.15
C ASN A 61 -7.93 10.94 8.01
N GLN A 62 -6.66 11.37 7.88
CA GLN A 62 -5.69 10.71 7.00
C GLN A 62 -4.83 9.77 7.84
N PHE A 63 -4.74 8.52 7.40
CA PHE A 63 -3.91 7.50 8.01
C PHE A 63 -2.80 7.07 7.04
N ASP A 64 -1.73 6.54 7.61
CA ASP A 64 -0.58 6.02 6.86
C ASP A 64 -0.63 4.49 6.75
N LEU A 65 -1.44 3.86 7.60
CA LEU A 65 -1.69 2.42 7.61
C LEU A 65 -3.03 2.15 8.30
N LEU A 66 -3.81 1.23 7.74
CA LEU A 66 -4.97 0.61 8.37
C LEU A 66 -4.63 -0.85 8.69
N ILE A 67 -4.91 -1.29 9.91
CA ILE A 67 -4.84 -2.68 10.34
C ILE A 67 -6.28 -3.13 10.58
N LEU A 68 -6.74 -4.15 9.89
CA LEU A 68 -8.15 -4.49 9.79
C LEU A 68 -8.40 -5.96 10.11
N ASP A 69 -9.14 -6.24 11.20
CA ASP A 69 -9.70 -7.57 11.39
C ASP A 69 -10.91 -7.79 10.47
N LEU A 70 -11.07 -9.02 10.02
CA LEU A 70 -12.24 -9.44 9.25
C LEU A 70 -13.45 -9.80 10.10
N MET A 71 -13.22 -10.23 11.33
CA MET A 71 -14.25 -10.78 12.23
C MET A 71 -14.76 -9.72 13.21
N LEU A 72 -15.23 -8.60 12.69
CA LEU A 72 -15.76 -7.50 13.51
C LEU A 72 -17.26 -7.64 13.76
N PRO A 73 -17.77 -7.12 14.91
CA PRO A 73 -19.19 -7.11 15.18
C PRO A 73 -19.92 -6.17 14.20
N GLY A 74 -21.06 -6.65 13.69
CA GLY A 74 -22.00 -5.87 12.90
C GLY A 74 -21.64 -5.72 11.42
N MET A 75 -20.35 -5.54 11.05
CA MET A 75 -19.92 -5.41 9.66
C MET A 75 -18.63 -6.20 9.42
N ASN A 76 -18.65 -7.05 8.39
CA ASN A 76 -17.48 -7.83 8.00
C ASN A 76 -16.34 -6.91 7.51
N GLY A 77 -15.10 -7.17 7.93
CA GLY A 77 -13.93 -6.39 7.54
C GLY A 77 -13.68 -6.34 6.03
N MET A 78 -14.06 -7.37 5.28
CA MET A 78 -14.03 -7.34 3.80
C MET A 78 -14.90 -6.21 3.23
N GLU A 79 -16.10 -6.04 3.78
CA GLU A 79 -17.00 -4.97 3.36
C GLU A 79 -16.45 -3.58 3.72
N ILE A 80 -15.79 -3.47 4.89
CA ILE A 80 -15.09 -2.23 5.29
C ILE A 80 -13.98 -1.91 4.29
N CYS A 81 -13.12 -2.88 3.99
CA CYS A 81 -12.04 -2.74 3.00
C CYS A 81 -12.59 -2.27 1.65
N ARG A 82 -13.62 -2.93 1.15
CA ARG A 82 -14.28 -2.59 -0.12
C ARG A 82 -14.79 -1.16 -0.13
N ARG A 83 -15.51 -0.72 0.91
CA ARG A 83 -16.04 0.65 1.02
C ARG A 83 -14.94 1.70 1.06
N ILE A 84 -13.87 1.46 1.79
CA ILE A 84 -12.69 2.34 1.83
C ILE A 84 -12.12 2.50 0.41
N ARG A 85 -11.96 1.41 -0.33
CA ARG A 85 -11.44 1.46 -1.70
C ARG A 85 -12.39 2.09 -2.70
N MET A 86 -13.71 1.84 -2.58
CA MET A 86 -14.74 2.49 -3.42
C MET A 86 -14.81 4.01 -3.19
N ALA A 87 -14.50 4.49 -1.99
CA ALA A 87 -14.36 5.92 -1.69
C ALA A 87 -13.07 6.54 -2.26
N GLY A 88 -12.25 5.79 -3.02
CA GLY A 88 -11.00 6.27 -3.59
C GLY A 88 -9.83 6.34 -2.60
N ASN A 89 -10.02 5.89 -1.36
CA ASN A 89 -8.95 5.91 -0.37
C ASN A 89 -7.90 4.83 -0.68
N THR A 90 -6.64 5.25 -0.83
CA THR A 90 -5.50 4.41 -1.21
C THR A 90 -4.58 4.07 -0.03
N THR A 91 -4.96 4.44 1.21
CA THR A 91 -4.18 4.10 2.42
C THR A 91 -3.89 2.60 2.45
N PRO A 92 -2.65 2.18 2.73
CA PRO A 92 -2.29 0.77 2.86
C PRO A 92 -3.17 0.06 3.90
N ILE A 93 -3.64 -1.14 3.57
CA ILE A 93 -4.45 -1.98 4.47
C ILE A 93 -3.75 -3.32 4.66
N ILE A 94 -3.44 -3.65 5.91
CA ILE A 94 -3.02 -4.99 6.34
C ILE A 94 -4.22 -5.65 7.02
N ILE A 95 -4.67 -6.77 6.48
CA ILE A 95 -5.72 -7.58 7.12
C ILE A 95 -5.07 -8.49 8.18
N LEU A 96 -5.68 -8.52 9.38
CA LEU A 96 -5.42 -9.53 10.42
C LEU A 96 -6.64 -10.41 10.55
N SER A 97 -6.51 -11.73 10.42
CA SER A 97 -7.67 -12.61 10.52
C SER A 97 -7.34 -14.01 11.02
N ALA A 98 -8.27 -14.60 11.80
CA ALA A 98 -8.22 -16.01 12.17
C ALA A 98 -8.49 -16.95 10.98
N LYS A 99 -9.03 -16.42 9.87
CA LYS A 99 -9.27 -17.17 8.65
C LYS A 99 -7.93 -17.45 7.96
N SER A 100 -7.56 -18.72 7.96
CA SER A 100 -6.27 -19.20 7.46
C SER A 100 -6.36 -19.89 6.09
N GLU A 101 -7.58 -20.16 5.62
CA GLU A 101 -7.78 -20.79 4.33
C GLU A 101 -7.29 -19.90 3.18
N GLU A 102 -6.74 -20.55 2.16
CA GLU A 102 -6.20 -19.85 0.98
C GLU A 102 -7.25 -18.95 0.33
N ILE A 103 -8.48 -19.41 0.24
CA ILE A 103 -9.58 -18.67 -0.35
C ILE A 103 -9.90 -17.36 0.42
N ASP A 104 -9.80 -17.38 1.75
CA ASP A 104 -10.06 -16.18 2.57
C ASP A 104 -8.99 -15.11 2.37
N LYS A 105 -7.72 -15.53 2.25
CA LYS A 105 -6.60 -14.64 1.98
C LYS A 105 -6.70 -14.03 0.59
N VAL A 106 -7.03 -14.85 -0.42
CA VAL A 106 -7.28 -14.39 -1.80
C VAL A 106 -8.39 -13.35 -1.81
N LEU A 107 -9.55 -13.65 -1.21
CA LEU A 107 -10.68 -12.72 -1.13
C LEU A 107 -10.31 -11.41 -0.42
N GLY A 108 -9.53 -11.47 0.67
CA GLY A 108 -9.04 -10.28 1.37
C GLY A 108 -8.21 -9.37 0.48
N LEU A 109 -7.26 -9.93 -0.23
CA LEU A 109 -6.40 -9.20 -1.16
C LEU A 109 -7.18 -8.73 -2.41
N GLU A 110 -8.11 -9.54 -2.92
CA GLU A 110 -9.01 -9.18 -4.02
C GLU A 110 -9.94 -8.02 -3.67
N THR A 111 -10.32 -7.87 -2.40
CA THR A 111 -11.13 -6.75 -1.93
C THR A 111 -10.37 -5.42 -1.94
N GLY A 112 -9.05 -5.45 -2.01
CA GLY A 112 -8.20 -4.27 -2.08
C GLY A 112 -7.21 -4.10 -0.94
N ALA A 113 -7.06 -5.10 -0.07
CA ALA A 113 -6.00 -5.10 0.92
C ALA A 113 -4.62 -5.21 0.26
N ASP A 114 -3.62 -4.59 0.87
CA ASP A 114 -2.24 -4.61 0.38
C ASP A 114 -1.45 -5.79 0.96
N ASP A 115 -1.85 -6.29 2.13
CA ASP A 115 -1.23 -7.44 2.78
C ASP A 115 -2.23 -8.19 3.65
N TYR A 116 -1.89 -9.43 4.04
CA TYR A 116 -2.73 -10.31 4.85
C TYR A 116 -1.87 -11.09 5.84
N LEU A 117 -2.28 -11.12 7.11
CA LEU A 117 -1.59 -11.83 8.18
C LEU A 117 -2.58 -12.67 8.97
N THR A 118 -2.31 -13.98 9.09
CA THR A 118 -3.20 -14.91 9.81
C THR A 118 -2.94 -14.93 11.31
N LYS A 119 -4.01 -14.90 12.11
CA LYS A 119 -3.97 -15.13 13.57
C LYS A 119 -3.91 -16.64 13.85
N PRO A 120 -3.05 -17.09 14.79
CA PRO A 120 -2.05 -16.33 15.54
C PRO A 120 -0.85 -15.97 14.66
N PHE A 121 -0.34 -14.75 14.80
CA PHE A 121 0.80 -14.25 14.03
C PHE A 121 2.02 -13.99 14.91
N SER A 122 3.19 -14.03 14.31
CA SER A 122 4.42 -13.58 14.95
C SER A 122 4.46 -12.04 15.00
N VAL A 123 4.73 -11.49 16.18
CA VAL A 123 4.96 -10.04 16.32
C VAL A 123 6.10 -9.56 15.40
N ARG A 124 7.14 -10.38 15.23
CA ARG A 124 8.25 -10.06 14.33
C ARG A 124 7.79 -9.94 12.87
N GLU A 125 6.91 -10.83 12.44
CA GLU A 125 6.33 -10.79 11.09
C GLU A 125 5.46 -9.56 10.92
N PHE A 126 4.57 -9.28 11.86
CA PHE A 126 3.73 -8.08 11.86
C PHE A 126 4.58 -6.81 11.72
N ILE A 127 5.59 -6.64 12.58
CA ILE A 127 6.48 -5.48 12.54
C ILE A 127 7.27 -5.38 11.23
N ALA A 128 7.72 -6.50 10.67
CA ALA A 128 8.40 -6.51 9.38
C ALA A 128 7.49 -5.97 8.27
N ARG A 129 6.21 -6.37 8.23
CA ARG A 129 5.22 -5.90 7.25
C ARG A 129 4.92 -4.41 7.42
N VAL A 130 4.71 -3.95 8.65
CA VAL A 130 4.51 -2.52 8.97
C VAL A 130 5.71 -1.67 8.53
N LYS A 131 6.93 -2.11 8.83
CA LYS A 131 8.16 -1.42 8.41
C LYS A 131 8.28 -1.32 6.88
N VAL A 132 7.89 -2.34 6.14
CA VAL A 132 7.85 -2.30 4.67
C VAL A 132 6.92 -1.20 4.17
N VAL A 133 5.73 -1.05 4.78
CA VAL A 133 4.77 0.00 4.43
C VAL A 133 5.38 1.39 4.70
N PHE A 134 5.97 1.60 5.87
CA PHE A 134 6.51 2.92 6.26
C PHE A 134 7.77 3.30 5.49
N ARG A 135 8.70 2.36 5.27
CA ARG A 135 9.92 2.59 4.46
C ARG A 135 9.58 3.11 3.08
N ARG A 136 8.57 2.56 2.42
CA ARG A 136 8.09 3.04 1.11
C ARG A 136 7.64 4.50 1.14
N LYS A 137 7.14 4.96 2.29
CA LYS A 137 6.76 6.35 2.50
C LYS A 137 7.97 7.26 2.76
N GLU A 138 8.98 6.77 3.49
CA GLU A 138 10.20 7.51 3.81
C GLU A 138 11.10 7.65 2.58
N ASP A 139 11.31 6.58 1.81
CA ASP A 139 12.02 6.60 0.53
C ASP A 139 11.42 7.67 -0.39
N SER A 140 10.08 7.81 -0.41
CA SER A 140 9.39 8.86 -1.16
C SER A 140 9.65 10.28 -0.65
N ARG A 141 10.09 10.47 0.60
CA ARG A 141 10.39 11.79 1.21
C ARG A 141 11.86 12.18 1.13
N GLU A 142 12.78 11.23 1.20
CA GLU A 142 14.22 11.50 1.18
C GLU A 142 14.78 11.70 -0.23
N GLU A 143 14.20 11.08 -1.25
CA GLU A 143 14.63 11.19 -2.64
C GLU A 143 14.23 12.51 -3.33
N VAL A 144 13.35 13.31 -2.73
CA VAL A 144 13.09 14.69 -3.19
C VAL A 144 14.37 15.56 -3.18
N ASN A 145 15.44 15.11 -2.50
CA ASN A 145 16.70 15.85 -2.37
C ASN A 145 17.87 15.28 -3.19
N ARG A 146 17.73 14.18 -3.92
CA ARG A 146 18.78 13.64 -4.79
C ARG A 146 18.38 13.69 -6.26
N LEU A 147 19.09 14.52 -6.97
CA LEU A 147 19.03 14.74 -8.42
C LEU A 147 19.30 13.46 -9.22
N ASN A 148 18.29 12.96 -9.93
CA ASN A 148 18.18 12.27 -11.21
C ASN A 148 17.22 11.06 -11.12
N ARG A 149 16.09 11.22 -11.34
CA ARG A 149 14.98 11.25 -12.32
C ARG A 149 14.91 9.99 -13.15
N GLN A 150 14.06 9.04 -12.72
CA GLN A 150 13.38 8.17 -13.67
C GLN A 150 11.90 8.62 -13.76
N GLN A 151 11.70 9.75 -14.44
CA GLN A 151 10.39 10.09 -14.93
C GLN A 151 10.24 9.45 -16.30
N VAL A 152 9.32 8.53 -16.43
CA VAL A 152 9.06 7.80 -17.69
C VAL A 152 7.70 8.25 -18.22
N LYS A 153 7.66 8.57 -19.52
CA LYS A 153 6.45 9.04 -20.19
C LYS A 153 6.08 8.07 -21.31
N PHE A 154 4.82 7.63 -21.29
CA PHE A 154 4.21 6.77 -22.28
C PHE A 154 2.91 7.41 -22.79
N GLY A 155 3.00 8.16 -23.87
CA GLY A 155 1.87 8.96 -24.35
C GLY A 155 1.39 9.95 -23.29
N GLU A 156 0.15 9.78 -22.83
CA GLU A 156 -0.47 10.62 -21.80
C GLU A 156 -0.19 10.16 -20.35
N LEU A 157 0.40 8.98 -20.17
CA LEU A 157 0.75 8.42 -18.87
C LEU A 157 2.18 8.82 -18.50
N GLU A 158 2.33 9.48 -17.37
CA GLU A 158 3.63 9.83 -16.80
C GLU A 158 3.80 9.17 -15.43
N ILE A 159 4.94 8.51 -15.22
CA ILE A 159 5.29 7.82 -13.98
C ILE A 159 6.58 8.42 -13.44
N ASP A 160 6.49 9.07 -12.29
CA ASP A 160 7.65 9.53 -11.51
C ASP A 160 7.87 8.51 -10.39
N VAL A 161 8.85 7.63 -10.59
CA VAL A 161 9.10 6.50 -9.67
C VAL A 161 9.61 7.03 -8.33
N ASP A 162 10.44 8.05 -8.35
CA ASP A 162 11.05 8.63 -7.15
C ASP A 162 10.01 9.31 -6.26
N LYS A 163 9.11 10.08 -6.86
CA LYS A 163 8.03 10.75 -6.13
C LYS A 163 6.80 9.86 -5.93
N ARG A 164 6.82 8.61 -6.41
CA ARG A 164 5.67 7.70 -6.44
C ARG A 164 4.41 8.41 -7.00
N LYS A 165 4.59 9.20 -8.03
CA LYS A 165 3.53 10.01 -8.63
C LYS A 165 3.20 9.47 -10.02
N VAL A 166 1.91 9.31 -10.29
CA VAL A 166 1.39 8.95 -11.61
C VAL A 166 0.45 10.05 -12.07
N THR A 167 0.58 10.47 -13.34
CA THR A 167 -0.36 11.37 -13.98
C THR A 167 -0.83 10.78 -15.30
N LEU A 168 -2.09 10.97 -15.61
CA LEU A 168 -2.72 10.63 -16.88
C LEU A 168 -3.41 11.88 -17.44
N ASN A 169 -3.09 12.28 -18.66
CA ASN A 169 -3.57 13.54 -19.23
C ASN A 169 -3.32 14.78 -18.32
N ASN A 170 -2.17 14.82 -17.65
CA ASN A 170 -1.78 15.83 -16.64
C ASN A 170 -2.60 15.81 -15.33
N PHE A 171 -3.56 14.91 -15.16
CA PHE A 171 -4.29 14.74 -13.90
C PHE A 171 -3.62 13.68 -13.05
N ARG A 172 -3.52 13.93 -11.75
CA ARG A 172 -2.95 12.98 -10.81
C ARG A 172 -3.84 11.76 -10.66
N VAL A 173 -3.23 10.57 -10.74
CA VAL A 173 -3.89 9.28 -10.50
C VAL A 173 -3.45 8.75 -9.14
N GLU A 174 -4.41 8.54 -8.24
CA GLU A 174 -4.13 8.00 -6.92
C GLU A 174 -4.10 6.46 -6.97
N LEU A 175 -2.93 5.89 -6.73
CA LEU A 175 -2.70 4.45 -6.71
C LEU A 175 -2.41 3.96 -5.29
N SER A 176 -2.92 2.76 -4.95
CA SER A 176 -2.46 2.08 -3.73
C SER A 176 -0.99 1.67 -3.87
N PRO A 177 -0.28 1.38 -2.77
CA PRO A 177 1.13 0.97 -2.84
C PRO A 177 1.38 -0.19 -3.79
N LYS A 178 0.51 -1.19 -3.80
CA LYS A 178 0.66 -2.38 -4.66
C LYS A 178 0.32 -2.11 -6.12
N GLU A 179 -0.65 -1.25 -6.39
CA GLU A 179 -0.95 -0.80 -7.76
C GLU A 179 0.22 -0.01 -8.35
N PHE A 180 0.83 0.88 -7.55
CA PHE A 180 2.00 1.64 -7.98
C PHE A 180 3.20 0.73 -8.25
N GLU A 181 3.47 -0.26 -7.38
CA GLU A 181 4.57 -1.21 -7.56
C GLU A 181 4.39 -2.07 -8.81
N LEU A 182 3.17 -2.55 -9.06
CA LEU A 182 2.85 -3.29 -10.30
C LEU A 182 3.09 -2.43 -11.55
N LEU A 183 2.57 -1.19 -11.54
CA LEU A 183 2.75 -0.27 -12.66
C LEU A 183 4.22 0.02 -12.92
N SER A 184 4.97 0.38 -11.87
CA SER A 184 6.38 0.71 -11.97
C SER A 184 7.22 -0.46 -12.46
N LEU A 185 6.96 -1.68 -11.95
CA LEU A 185 7.65 -2.90 -12.36
C LEU A 185 7.42 -3.23 -13.84
N LEU A 186 6.17 -3.13 -14.29
CA LEU A 186 5.81 -3.41 -15.69
C LEU A 186 6.38 -2.33 -16.63
N ALA A 187 6.24 -1.06 -16.27
CA ALA A 187 6.71 0.08 -17.05
C ALA A 187 8.25 0.19 -17.12
N ALA A 188 8.97 -0.35 -16.14
CA ALA A 188 10.43 -0.42 -16.18
C ALA A 188 10.99 -1.33 -17.28
N ASN A 189 10.17 -2.25 -17.81
CA ASN A 189 10.58 -3.20 -18.86
C ASN A 189 9.43 -3.39 -19.87
N PRO A 190 9.14 -2.40 -20.74
CA PRO A 190 8.09 -2.52 -21.76
C PRO A 190 8.32 -3.75 -22.63
N GLY A 191 7.25 -4.40 -23.07
CA GLY A 191 7.27 -5.62 -23.87
C GLY A 191 7.58 -6.91 -23.12
N LYS A 192 8.22 -6.83 -21.93
CA LYS A 192 8.54 -8.00 -21.14
C LYS A 192 7.29 -8.57 -20.46
N SER A 193 6.96 -9.82 -20.78
CA SER A 193 5.87 -10.53 -20.13
C SER A 193 6.30 -11.11 -18.79
N TYR A 194 5.46 -10.91 -17.77
CA TYR A 194 5.63 -11.46 -16.42
C TYR A 194 4.49 -12.43 -16.12
N SER A 195 4.82 -13.62 -15.62
CA SER A 195 3.80 -14.52 -15.11
C SER A 195 3.17 -13.96 -13.83
N ARG A 196 1.92 -14.37 -13.53
CA ARG A 196 1.22 -13.96 -12.31
C ARG A 196 2.02 -14.32 -11.06
N LYS A 197 2.55 -15.54 -11.01
CA LYS A 197 3.44 -16.00 -9.94
C LYS A 197 4.67 -15.10 -9.79
N ARG A 198 5.28 -14.71 -10.91
CA ARG A 198 6.46 -13.82 -10.88
C ARG A 198 6.11 -12.41 -10.36
N LEU A 199 4.98 -11.85 -10.79
CA LEU A 199 4.50 -10.56 -10.30
C LEU A 199 4.17 -10.62 -8.80
N LEU A 200 3.50 -11.69 -8.36
CA LEU A 200 3.21 -11.90 -6.95
C LEU A 200 4.49 -11.89 -6.11
N ASN A 201 5.49 -12.68 -6.51
CA ASN A 201 6.75 -12.76 -5.77
C ASN A 201 7.52 -11.43 -5.77
N LEU A 202 7.54 -10.68 -6.88
CA LEU A 202 8.27 -9.42 -6.97
C LEU A 202 7.60 -8.28 -6.19
N VAL A 203 6.27 -8.27 -6.12
CA VAL A 203 5.49 -7.18 -5.51
C VAL A 203 5.10 -7.49 -4.06
N TRP A 204 4.78 -8.73 -3.72
CA TRP A 204 4.37 -9.12 -2.37
C TRP A 204 5.44 -9.85 -1.56
N GLY A 205 6.42 -10.49 -2.21
CA GLY A 205 7.50 -11.25 -1.58
C GLY A 205 7.34 -12.76 -1.71
N TYR A 206 8.36 -13.51 -1.26
CA TYR A 206 8.47 -14.96 -1.49
C TYR A 206 7.49 -15.81 -0.65
N ASP A 207 6.88 -15.24 0.40
CA ASP A 207 6.00 -15.96 1.32
C ASP A 207 4.54 -16.04 0.84
N PHE A 208 4.26 -15.55 -0.37
CA PHE A 208 2.93 -15.56 -0.97
C PHE A 208 2.78 -16.69 -2.00
N ASP A 209 2.83 -17.95 -1.55
CA ASP A 209 2.49 -19.07 -2.44
C ASP A 209 0.97 -19.20 -2.63
N GLY A 210 0.54 -19.38 -3.89
CA GLY A 210 -0.84 -19.73 -4.24
C GLY A 210 -1.78 -18.56 -4.60
N TYR A 211 -1.39 -17.30 -4.39
CA TYR A 211 -2.31 -16.15 -4.51
C TYR A 211 -2.25 -15.41 -5.87
N GLU A 212 -2.06 -16.14 -6.96
CA GLU A 212 -1.94 -15.54 -8.30
C GLU A 212 -3.17 -14.70 -8.73
N HIS A 213 -4.37 -15.02 -8.21
CA HIS A 213 -5.59 -14.25 -8.44
C HIS A 213 -5.52 -12.83 -7.88
N THR A 214 -4.77 -12.61 -6.80
CA THR A 214 -4.50 -11.29 -6.23
C THR A 214 -3.92 -10.33 -7.26
N VAL A 215 -3.01 -10.83 -8.12
CA VAL A 215 -2.42 -10.03 -9.20
C VAL A 215 -3.50 -9.57 -10.18
N ASN A 216 -4.43 -10.46 -10.57
CA ASN A 216 -5.50 -10.11 -11.50
C ASN A 216 -6.37 -8.97 -10.96
N SER A 217 -6.75 -9.04 -9.68
CA SER A 217 -7.60 -8.04 -9.05
C SER A 217 -6.91 -6.68 -8.92
N HIS A 218 -5.62 -6.66 -8.58
CA HIS A 218 -4.85 -5.42 -8.55
C HIS A 218 -4.61 -4.85 -9.96
N ILE A 219 -4.34 -5.69 -10.96
CA ILE A 219 -4.25 -5.26 -12.37
C ILE A 219 -5.58 -4.67 -12.84
N ASN A 220 -6.73 -5.29 -12.53
CA ASN A 220 -8.04 -4.78 -12.93
C ASN A 220 -8.33 -3.41 -12.28
N ARG A 221 -8.02 -3.24 -10.99
CA ARG A 221 -8.16 -1.93 -10.32
C ARG A 221 -7.20 -0.88 -10.91
N LEU A 222 -5.97 -1.26 -11.16
CA LEU A 222 -4.99 -0.40 -11.79
C LEU A 222 -5.46 0.04 -13.19
N ARG A 223 -5.93 -0.90 -14.03
CA ARG A 223 -6.53 -0.59 -15.34
C ARG A 223 -7.71 0.38 -15.20
N GLY A 224 -8.60 0.16 -14.23
CA GLY A 224 -9.72 1.07 -13.97
C GLY A 224 -9.32 2.51 -13.67
N LYS A 225 -8.06 2.75 -13.32
CA LYS A 225 -7.53 4.09 -13.01
C LYS A 225 -6.70 4.71 -14.14
N ILE A 226 -6.07 3.90 -14.99
CA ILE A 226 -5.16 4.40 -16.03
C ILE A 226 -5.61 4.09 -17.46
N GLU A 227 -6.55 3.18 -17.67
CA GLU A 227 -7.06 2.84 -19.00
C GLU A 227 -8.39 3.55 -19.28
N THR A 228 -8.60 3.97 -20.51
CA THR A 228 -9.89 4.51 -20.95
C THR A 228 -10.94 3.41 -21.12
N ASP A 229 -10.50 2.24 -21.58
CA ASP A 229 -11.31 1.03 -21.74
C ASP A 229 -10.55 -0.17 -21.17
N ILE A 230 -11.08 -0.76 -20.09
CA ILE A 230 -10.47 -1.93 -19.44
C ILE A 230 -10.48 -3.15 -20.35
N SER A 231 -11.45 -3.25 -21.27
CA SER A 231 -11.58 -4.37 -22.22
C SER A 231 -10.55 -4.29 -23.34
N HIS A 232 -10.11 -3.08 -23.69
CA HIS A 232 -9.10 -2.79 -24.69
C HIS A 232 -7.97 -1.93 -24.08
N PRO A 233 -7.18 -2.50 -23.17
CA PRO A 233 -6.17 -1.74 -22.43
C PRO A 233 -5.05 -1.25 -23.35
N LYS A 234 -4.66 0.02 -23.18
CA LYS A 234 -3.59 0.67 -23.92
C LYS A 234 -2.21 0.44 -23.27
N TYR A 235 -2.13 0.49 -21.95
CA TYR A 235 -0.87 0.47 -21.19
C TYR A 235 -0.50 -0.92 -20.69
N ILE A 236 -1.42 -1.61 -20.01
CA ILE A 236 -1.16 -2.93 -19.42
C ILE A 236 -1.86 -4.01 -20.23
N LEU A 237 -1.08 -4.74 -21.02
CA LEU A 237 -1.59 -5.79 -21.91
C LEU A 237 -1.61 -7.15 -21.21
N THR A 238 -2.59 -7.99 -21.59
CA THR A 238 -2.62 -9.39 -21.16
C THR A 238 -1.85 -10.24 -22.17
N THR A 239 -0.89 -11.00 -21.68
CA THR A 239 -0.23 -12.05 -22.45
C THR A 239 -0.92 -13.37 -22.14
N TRP A 240 -1.79 -13.85 -23.06
CA TRP A 240 -2.62 -15.04 -22.86
C TRP A 240 -1.77 -16.27 -22.49
N GLY A 241 -2.22 -17.02 -21.49
CA GLY A 241 -1.51 -18.18 -20.98
C GLY A 241 -0.28 -17.87 -20.10
N ILE A 242 0.18 -16.61 -20.04
CA ILE A 242 1.36 -16.20 -19.26
C ILE A 242 0.97 -15.27 -18.12
N GLY A 243 0.53 -14.04 -18.42
CA GLY A 243 0.24 -13.01 -17.42
C GLY A 243 0.12 -11.62 -18.02
N TYR A 244 0.99 -10.68 -17.62
CA TYR A 244 0.85 -9.27 -17.99
C TYR A 244 2.18 -8.68 -18.46
N ARG A 245 2.10 -7.67 -19.34
CA ARG A 245 3.22 -6.85 -19.81
C ARG A 245 2.80 -5.40 -19.96
N PHE A 246 3.76 -4.50 -19.91
CA PHE A 246 3.54 -3.12 -20.35
C PHE A 246 3.67 -3.04 -21.87
N ASN A 247 2.86 -2.18 -22.50
CA ASN A 247 2.89 -1.99 -23.94
C ASN A 247 4.19 -1.27 -24.35
N GLU A 248 4.95 -1.84 -25.28
CA GLU A 248 6.19 -1.28 -25.82
C GLU A 248 5.99 -0.33 -27.00
N GLU A 249 4.77 -0.25 -27.54
CA GLU A 249 4.44 0.53 -28.74
C GLU A 249 3.94 1.96 -28.43
N LEU A 250 4.16 2.48 -27.19
CA LEU A 250 3.65 3.76 -26.71
C LEU A 250 4.68 4.87 -26.81
#